data_95b104e8b8746aa83dfab1c6da38b0a2
#
_entry.id   95b104e8b8746aa83dfab1c6da38b0a2
#
_cell.length_a   1.000
_cell.length_b   1.000
_cell.length_c   1.000
_cell.angle_alpha   90.00
_cell.angle_beta   90.00
_cell.angle_gamma   90.00
#
_symmetry.space_group_name_H-M   'P 1'
#
loop_
_entity.id
_entity.type
_entity.pdbx_description
1 polymer ?
#
loop_
_entity_poly.entity_id
_entity_poly.type
_entity_poly.pdbx_seq_one_letter_code
_entity_poly.pdbx_strand_id
1 'polypeptide(L)'
;MDTSNLIQTILIYALPVLFAITVHEAAHGYAARHFGDNTAYMMGRITRNPAKHIDPVGTILMPLLLYFATSGAFLFGYAKPVPVNFGNLRKPKQQMVWVALAGPASNFVQAVAWGVVLITMVGMGVDERFFIEMARAGVQVNLVMWAFNLFPLPPLDGGRILVGLLPWKQAHMVSRIEPWGFFIVMALVIAGVVGSLWLRPLMSLGYSTINLLLTPLTALLR
;
A
#
# COMPACT_ATOMS: atom_id res chain seq x y z
N MET A 1 11.68 23.75 9.89
CA MET A 1 12.34 22.53 9.34
C MET A 1 13.46 23.02 8.45
N ASP A 2 14.67 22.54 8.64
CA ASP A 2 15.79 22.91 7.79
C ASP A 2 15.58 22.31 6.39
N THR A 3 15.80 23.10 5.34
CA THR A 3 15.55 22.70 3.94
C THR A 3 16.33 21.44 3.57
N SER A 4 17.54 21.27 4.13
CA SER A 4 18.39 20.09 3.93
C SER A 4 17.74 18.81 4.48
N ASN A 5 17.12 18.87 5.64
CA ASN A 5 16.42 17.75 6.27
C ASN A 5 15.17 17.34 5.47
N LEU A 6 14.45 18.32 4.88
CA LEU A 6 13.29 18.04 4.03
C LEU A 6 13.71 17.30 2.75
N ILE A 7 14.75 17.77 2.06
CA ILE A 7 15.27 17.14 0.84
C ILE A 7 15.72 15.70 1.15
N GLN A 8 16.46 15.50 2.23
CA GLN A 8 16.93 14.17 2.64
C GLN A 8 15.74 13.24 2.92
N THR A 9 14.73 13.70 3.65
CA THR A 9 13.51 12.91 3.92
C THR A 9 12.80 12.53 2.64
N ILE A 10 12.62 13.47 1.70
CA ILE A 10 11.99 13.17 0.41
C ILE A 10 12.77 12.07 -0.34
N LEU A 11 14.11 12.19 -0.41
CA LEU A 11 14.95 11.23 -1.10
C LEU A 11 14.91 9.83 -0.45
N ILE A 12 14.87 9.75 0.88
CA ILE A 12 14.75 8.48 1.62
C ILE A 12 13.42 7.77 1.31
N TYR A 13 12.32 8.51 1.25
CA TYR A 13 10.99 7.93 1.06
C TYR A 13 10.57 7.76 -0.41
N ALA A 14 11.15 8.53 -1.35
CA ALA A 14 10.72 8.56 -2.75
C ALA A 14 10.77 7.16 -3.40
N LEU A 15 11.89 6.48 -3.32
CA LEU A 15 12.07 5.16 -3.93
C LEU A 15 11.15 4.10 -3.29
N PRO A 16 11.11 3.94 -1.95
CA PRO A 16 10.18 3.03 -1.29
C PRO A 16 8.71 3.27 -1.66
N VAL A 17 8.26 4.51 -1.65
CA VAL A 17 6.86 4.86 -1.99
C VAL A 17 6.54 4.53 -3.44
N LEU A 18 7.42 4.91 -4.38
CA LEU A 18 7.22 4.63 -5.80
C LEU A 18 7.12 3.12 -6.08
N PHE A 19 8.00 2.32 -5.48
CA PHE A 19 7.94 0.87 -5.62
C PHE A 19 6.70 0.27 -4.95
N ALA A 20 6.40 0.70 -3.73
CA ALA A 20 5.24 0.21 -2.99
C ALA A 20 3.95 0.39 -3.78
N ILE A 21 3.71 1.59 -4.34
CA ILE A 21 2.53 1.90 -5.13
C ILE A 21 2.54 1.13 -6.47
N THR A 22 3.67 1.18 -7.18
CA THR A 22 3.75 0.60 -8.53
C THR A 22 3.52 -0.90 -8.53
N VAL A 23 4.14 -1.61 -7.58
CA VAL A 23 4.00 -3.08 -7.48
C VAL A 23 2.62 -3.46 -6.96
N HIS A 24 2.06 -2.68 -6.03
CA HIS A 24 0.68 -2.85 -5.53
C HIS A 24 -0.34 -2.79 -6.68
N GLU A 25 -0.30 -1.73 -7.48
CA GLU A 25 -1.20 -1.54 -8.62
C GLU A 25 -0.99 -2.61 -9.70
N ALA A 26 0.27 -2.94 -10.00
CA ALA A 26 0.59 -4.00 -10.95
C ALA A 26 0.06 -5.36 -10.47
N ALA A 27 0.11 -5.66 -9.17
CA ALA A 27 -0.37 -6.90 -8.59
C ALA A 27 -1.88 -7.09 -8.81
N HIS A 28 -2.69 -6.03 -8.61
CA HIS A 28 -4.11 -6.05 -8.95
C HIS A 28 -4.32 -6.39 -10.44
N GLY A 29 -3.59 -5.71 -11.33
CA GLY A 29 -3.69 -5.95 -12.77
C GLY A 29 -3.30 -7.37 -13.18
N TYR A 30 -2.22 -7.92 -12.63
CA TYR A 30 -1.82 -9.32 -12.88
C TYR A 30 -2.84 -10.31 -12.36
N ALA A 31 -3.35 -10.11 -11.15
CA ALA A 31 -4.39 -10.97 -10.58
C ALA A 31 -5.68 -10.91 -11.40
N ALA A 32 -6.14 -9.70 -11.78
CA ALA A 32 -7.32 -9.54 -12.62
C ALA A 32 -7.18 -10.26 -13.96
N ARG A 33 -6.02 -10.09 -14.62
CA ARG A 33 -5.71 -10.80 -15.87
C ARG A 33 -5.71 -12.31 -15.70
N HIS A 34 -5.10 -12.82 -14.63
CA HIS A 34 -5.10 -14.26 -14.33
C HIS A 34 -6.53 -14.82 -14.22
N PHE A 35 -7.44 -14.05 -13.65
CA PHE A 35 -8.84 -14.43 -13.46
C PHE A 35 -9.76 -14.10 -14.63
N GLY A 36 -9.24 -13.52 -15.73
CA GLY A 36 -9.97 -13.33 -16.99
C GLY A 36 -10.23 -11.88 -17.38
N ASP A 37 -9.94 -10.89 -16.52
CA ASP A 37 -10.07 -9.49 -16.89
C ASP A 37 -8.79 -8.96 -17.54
N ASN A 38 -8.84 -8.74 -18.86
CA ASN A 38 -7.74 -8.18 -19.63
C ASN A 38 -7.75 -6.64 -19.73
N THR A 39 -8.65 -5.96 -19.05
CA THR A 39 -8.84 -4.50 -19.18
C THR A 39 -7.52 -3.75 -18.95
N ALA A 40 -6.89 -3.96 -17.81
CA ALA A 40 -5.62 -3.31 -17.47
C ALA A 40 -4.49 -3.66 -18.45
N TYR A 41 -4.44 -4.90 -18.92
CA TYR A 41 -3.44 -5.35 -19.89
C TYR A 41 -3.61 -4.64 -21.24
N MET A 42 -4.81 -4.60 -21.78
CA MET A 42 -5.13 -3.96 -23.07
C MET A 42 -4.86 -2.45 -23.04
N MET A 43 -5.03 -1.82 -21.87
CA MET A 43 -4.71 -0.41 -21.65
C MET A 43 -3.23 -0.14 -21.34
N GLY A 44 -2.36 -1.17 -21.37
CA GLY A 44 -0.92 -1.04 -21.05
C GLY A 44 -0.65 -0.56 -19.62
N ARG A 45 -1.58 -0.84 -18.68
CA ARG A 45 -1.51 -0.40 -17.28
C ARG A 45 -0.85 -1.43 -16.36
N ILE A 46 -0.64 -2.67 -16.82
CA ILE A 46 0.15 -3.68 -16.09
C ILE A 46 1.62 -3.41 -16.38
N THR A 47 2.25 -2.56 -15.60
CA THR A 47 3.62 -2.12 -15.83
C THR A 47 4.33 -1.83 -14.51
N ARG A 48 5.65 -2.03 -14.50
CA ARG A 48 6.52 -1.63 -13.39
C ARG A 48 7.06 -0.20 -13.56
N ASN A 49 6.61 0.52 -14.58
CA ASN A 49 7.02 1.92 -14.78
C ASN A 49 6.20 2.82 -13.84
N PRO A 50 6.82 3.44 -12.81
CA PRO A 50 6.14 4.28 -11.84
C PRO A 50 5.40 5.45 -12.49
N ALA A 51 5.94 6.03 -13.54
CA ALA A 51 5.35 7.19 -14.23
C ALA A 51 3.92 6.93 -14.74
N LYS A 52 3.56 5.67 -15.02
CA LYS A 52 2.21 5.30 -15.44
C LYS A 52 1.22 5.22 -14.27
N HIS A 53 1.70 5.19 -13.03
CA HIS A 53 0.90 5.12 -11.82
C HIS A 53 0.84 6.47 -11.08
N ILE A 54 1.63 7.46 -11.52
CA ILE A 54 1.56 8.83 -10.99
C ILE A 54 0.28 9.50 -11.48
N ASP A 55 -0.51 10.00 -10.53
CA ASP A 55 -1.61 10.94 -10.77
C ASP A 55 -1.14 12.33 -10.36
N PRO A 56 -1.10 13.32 -11.28
CA PRO A 56 -0.61 14.65 -10.95
C PRO A 56 -1.35 15.30 -9.76
N VAL A 57 -2.64 15.04 -9.62
CA VAL A 57 -3.46 15.58 -8.53
C VAL A 57 -3.27 14.75 -7.26
N GLY A 58 -3.47 13.43 -7.34
CA GLY A 58 -3.45 12.55 -6.17
C GLY A 58 -2.06 12.29 -5.61
N THR A 59 -1.06 12.13 -6.49
CA THR A 59 0.29 11.73 -6.08
C THR A 59 1.19 12.94 -5.77
N ILE A 60 0.91 14.11 -6.35
CA ILE A 60 1.77 15.30 -6.20
C ILE A 60 1.00 16.45 -5.52
N LEU A 61 -0.10 16.93 -6.12
CA LEU A 61 -0.77 18.13 -5.65
C LEU A 61 -1.40 17.94 -4.26
N MET A 62 -2.12 16.85 -4.06
CA MET A 62 -2.81 16.58 -2.78
C MET A 62 -1.85 16.43 -1.59
N PRO A 63 -0.76 15.63 -1.66
CA PRO A 63 0.23 15.59 -0.60
C PRO A 63 0.83 16.97 -0.28
N LEU A 64 1.18 17.75 -1.30
CA LEU A 64 1.73 19.09 -1.11
C LEU A 64 0.73 20.03 -0.45
N LEU A 65 -0.52 20.08 -0.94
CA LEU A 65 -1.56 20.90 -0.34
C LEU A 65 -1.81 20.54 1.12
N LEU A 66 -1.93 19.26 1.43
CA LEU A 66 -2.16 18.79 2.80
C LEU A 66 -0.96 19.07 3.70
N TYR A 67 0.25 18.88 3.20
CA TYR A 67 1.47 19.20 3.93
C TYR A 67 1.51 20.68 4.34
N PHE A 68 1.27 21.59 3.40
CA PHE A 68 1.26 23.03 3.69
C PHE A 68 0.06 23.46 4.54
N ALA A 69 -1.14 22.94 4.25
CA ALA A 69 -2.35 23.27 5.01
C ALA A 69 -2.31 22.79 6.47
N THR A 70 -1.60 21.69 6.75
CA THR A 70 -1.50 21.10 8.09
C THR A 70 -0.16 21.35 8.76
N SER A 71 0.70 22.20 8.18
CA SER A 71 2.08 22.45 8.67
C SER A 71 2.88 21.15 8.85
N GLY A 72 2.70 20.19 7.94
CA GLY A 72 3.38 18.90 7.95
C GLY A 72 2.76 17.84 8.87
N ALA A 73 1.65 18.15 9.53
CA ALA A 73 1.01 17.20 10.46
C ALA A 73 0.30 16.03 9.77
N PHE A 74 -0.13 16.23 8.51
CA PHE A 74 -0.86 15.22 7.76
C PHE A 74 -0.42 15.19 6.30
N LEU A 75 -0.10 13.99 5.81
CA LEU A 75 0.26 13.75 4.42
C LEU A 75 -0.62 12.62 3.88
N PHE A 76 -1.35 12.91 2.82
CA PHE A 76 -2.15 11.91 2.12
C PHE A 76 -2.07 12.14 0.62
N GLY A 77 -1.99 11.04 -0.12
CA GLY A 77 -2.02 11.03 -1.57
C GLY A 77 -2.53 9.72 -2.10
N TYR A 78 -2.88 9.68 -3.37
CA TYR A 78 -3.30 8.46 -4.04
C TYR A 78 -2.62 8.34 -5.42
N ALA A 79 -2.46 7.10 -5.86
CA ALA A 79 -1.96 6.80 -7.19
C ALA A 79 -3.11 6.65 -8.19
N LYS A 80 -2.80 6.74 -9.46
CA LYS A 80 -3.74 6.42 -10.53
C LYS A 80 -4.00 4.91 -10.54
N PRO A 81 -5.20 4.45 -10.15
CA PRO A 81 -5.47 3.02 -9.97
C PRO A 81 -5.40 2.27 -11.30
N VAL A 82 -5.01 1.01 -11.23
CA VAL A 82 -5.10 0.09 -12.37
C VAL A 82 -6.57 -0.26 -12.59
N PRO A 83 -7.10 -0.08 -13.82
CA PRO A 83 -8.50 -0.34 -14.10
C PRO A 83 -8.79 -1.85 -14.05
N VAL A 84 -9.66 -2.26 -13.15
CA VAL A 84 -10.16 -3.62 -13.03
C VAL A 84 -11.67 -3.64 -13.26
N ASN A 85 -12.11 -4.43 -14.23
CA ASN A 85 -13.52 -4.69 -14.44
C ASN A 85 -13.89 -6.05 -13.82
N PHE A 86 -14.41 -6.01 -12.61
CA PHE A 86 -14.79 -7.22 -11.88
C PHE A 86 -15.86 -8.05 -12.61
N GLY A 87 -16.66 -7.43 -13.50
CA GLY A 87 -17.63 -8.14 -14.33
C GLY A 87 -17.00 -9.09 -15.35
N ASN A 88 -15.75 -8.85 -15.75
CA ASN A 88 -15.02 -9.70 -16.70
C ASN A 88 -14.37 -10.91 -16.05
N LEU A 89 -14.35 -11.00 -14.72
CA LEU A 89 -13.80 -12.14 -14.01
C LEU A 89 -14.67 -13.40 -14.23
N ARG A 90 -14.04 -14.57 -14.33
CA ARG A 90 -14.75 -15.84 -14.53
C ARG A 90 -15.72 -16.18 -13.38
N LYS A 91 -15.39 -15.80 -12.15
CA LYS A 91 -16.23 -15.91 -10.94
C LYS A 91 -16.16 -14.59 -10.17
N PRO A 92 -16.91 -13.54 -10.60
CA PRO A 92 -16.72 -12.16 -10.17
C PRO A 92 -16.59 -11.99 -8.67
N LYS A 93 -17.55 -12.49 -7.90
CA LYS A 93 -17.61 -12.31 -6.46
C LYS A 93 -16.44 -12.97 -5.71
N GLN A 94 -16.10 -14.20 -6.05
CA GLN A 94 -15.02 -14.92 -5.38
C GLN A 94 -13.65 -14.38 -5.79
N GLN A 95 -13.46 -14.10 -7.08
CA GLN A 95 -12.19 -13.67 -7.63
C GLN A 95 -11.88 -12.22 -7.33
N MET A 96 -12.91 -11.37 -7.10
CA MET A 96 -12.72 -10.01 -6.58
C MET A 96 -11.93 -10.00 -5.27
N VAL A 97 -12.15 -10.97 -4.37
CA VAL A 97 -11.39 -11.12 -3.12
C VAL A 97 -9.90 -11.29 -3.39
N TRP A 98 -9.54 -12.17 -4.32
CA TRP A 98 -8.15 -12.43 -4.66
C TRP A 98 -7.49 -11.26 -5.40
N VAL A 99 -8.22 -10.63 -6.30
CA VAL A 99 -7.75 -9.43 -6.99
C VAL A 99 -7.50 -8.31 -5.99
N ALA A 100 -8.44 -8.05 -5.09
CA ALA A 100 -8.28 -7.03 -4.07
C ALA A 100 -7.17 -7.36 -3.05
N LEU A 101 -6.99 -8.64 -2.70
CA LEU A 101 -5.91 -9.05 -1.79
C LEU A 101 -4.52 -8.94 -2.43
N ALA A 102 -4.40 -9.01 -3.77
CA ALA A 102 -3.11 -9.03 -4.46
C ALA A 102 -2.27 -7.78 -4.19
N GLY A 103 -2.88 -6.59 -4.13
CA GLY A 103 -2.20 -5.34 -3.79
C GLY A 103 -1.58 -5.37 -2.40
N PRO A 104 -2.38 -5.51 -1.34
CA PRO A 104 -1.87 -5.63 0.02
C PRO A 104 -0.85 -6.75 0.20
N ALA A 105 -1.09 -7.94 -0.37
CA ALA A 105 -0.14 -9.04 -0.31
C ALA A 105 1.21 -8.67 -0.94
N SER A 106 1.20 -7.95 -2.07
CA SER A 106 2.43 -7.48 -2.71
C SER A 106 3.21 -6.49 -1.82
N ASN A 107 2.51 -5.62 -1.10
CA ASN A 107 3.16 -4.72 -0.14
C ASN A 107 3.78 -5.49 1.03
N PHE A 108 3.12 -6.51 1.55
CA PHE A 108 3.71 -7.34 2.59
C PHE A 108 5.00 -8.04 2.12
N VAL A 109 4.99 -8.61 0.91
CA VAL A 109 6.18 -9.22 0.28
C VAL A 109 7.30 -8.18 0.09
N GLN A 110 6.98 -6.97 -0.35
CA GLN A 110 7.96 -5.89 -0.47
C GLN A 110 8.51 -5.47 0.90
N ALA A 111 7.68 -5.41 1.96
CA ALA A 111 8.15 -5.12 3.31
C ALA A 111 9.17 -6.16 3.79
N VAL A 112 8.92 -7.46 3.53
CA VAL A 112 9.89 -8.53 3.81
C VAL A 112 11.18 -8.32 2.99
N ALA A 113 11.07 -8.01 1.70
CA ALA A 113 12.25 -7.77 0.84
C ALA A 113 13.09 -6.59 1.33
N TRP A 114 12.47 -5.47 1.72
CA TRP A 114 13.17 -4.35 2.33
C TRP A 114 13.80 -4.73 3.68
N GLY A 115 13.15 -5.57 4.47
CA GLY A 115 13.70 -6.14 5.70
C GLY A 115 14.96 -6.97 5.45
N VAL A 116 14.97 -7.80 4.39
CA VAL A 116 16.15 -8.55 3.95
C VAL A 116 17.27 -7.58 3.59
N VAL A 117 17.00 -6.55 2.78
CA VAL A 117 17.98 -5.53 2.42
C VAL A 117 18.59 -4.88 3.66
N LEU A 118 17.73 -4.43 4.60
CA LEU A 118 18.16 -3.79 5.83
C LEU A 118 19.11 -4.68 6.66
N ILE A 119 18.71 -5.93 6.90
CA ILE A 119 19.48 -6.88 7.71
C ILE A 119 20.81 -7.21 7.03
N THR A 120 20.81 -7.41 5.71
CA THR A 120 22.02 -7.68 4.93
C THR A 120 23.00 -6.50 5.00
N MET A 121 22.52 -5.27 4.81
CA MET A 121 23.37 -4.08 4.91
C MET A 121 24.00 -3.93 6.29
N VAL A 122 23.21 -4.09 7.35
CA VAL A 122 23.71 -4.03 8.73
C VAL A 122 24.71 -5.16 9.00
N GLY A 123 24.42 -6.39 8.58
CA GLY A 123 25.32 -7.54 8.76
C GLY A 123 26.62 -7.43 7.97
N MET A 124 26.62 -6.71 6.86
CA MET A 124 27.85 -6.42 6.08
C MET A 124 28.62 -5.20 6.58
N GLY A 125 28.18 -4.56 7.67
CA GLY A 125 28.83 -3.39 8.25
C GLY A 125 28.67 -2.12 7.42
N VAL A 126 27.60 -1.98 6.66
CA VAL A 126 27.29 -0.74 5.93
C VAL A 126 26.88 0.34 6.92
N ASP A 127 27.70 1.40 7.04
CA ASP A 127 27.48 2.51 7.98
C ASP A 127 26.78 3.71 7.33
N GLU A 128 26.50 3.66 6.00
CA GLU A 128 25.87 4.76 5.29
C GLU A 128 24.42 4.94 5.72
N ARG A 129 24.18 5.94 6.53
CA ARG A 129 22.89 6.21 7.17
C ARG A 129 21.74 6.37 6.17
N PHE A 130 22.01 6.99 5.01
CA PHE A 130 21.00 7.22 3.97
C PHE A 130 20.36 5.92 3.49
N PHE A 131 21.16 4.91 3.17
CA PHE A 131 20.64 3.62 2.68
C PHE A 131 19.94 2.82 3.78
N ILE A 132 20.45 2.88 5.00
CA ILE A 132 19.82 2.23 6.17
C ILE A 132 18.42 2.82 6.41
N GLU A 133 18.31 4.15 6.43
CA GLU A 133 17.01 4.83 6.62
C GLU A 133 16.07 4.58 5.44
N MET A 134 16.57 4.51 4.21
CA MET A 134 15.76 4.15 3.04
C MET A 134 15.21 2.72 3.16
N ALA A 135 16.01 1.75 3.60
CA ALA A 135 15.54 0.38 3.79
C ALA A 135 14.49 0.29 4.92
N ARG A 136 14.69 1.04 6.02
CA ARG A 136 13.68 1.18 7.09
C ARG A 136 12.39 1.80 6.59
N ALA A 137 12.49 2.88 5.82
CA ALA A 137 11.34 3.52 5.18
C ALA A 137 10.61 2.55 4.25
N GLY A 138 11.36 1.69 3.53
CA GLY A 138 10.79 0.65 2.67
C GLY A 138 9.92 -0.34 3.44
N VAL A 139 10.39 -0.83 4.58
CA VAL A 139 9.59 -1.70 5.46
C VAL A 139 8.34 -0.94 5.95
N GLN A 140 8.54 0.26 6.49
CA GLN A 140 7.46 1.05 7.08
C GLN A 140 6.36 1.40 6.08
N VAL A 141 6.72 1.96 4.92
CA VAL A 141 5.76 2.37 3.87
C VAL A 141 4.93 1.18 3.40
N ASN A 142 5.57 0.06 3.14
CA ASN A 142 4.88 -1.13 2.67
C ASN A 142 3.96 -1.71 3.74
N LEU A 143 4.34 -1.72 5.01
CA LEU A 143 3.46 -2.15 6.10
C LEU A 143 2.27 -1.19 6.30
N VAL A 144 2.49 0.12 6.17
CA VAL A 144 1.39 1.10 6.21
C VAL A 144 0.42 0.86 5.08
N MET A 145 0.91 0.71 3.84
CA MET A 145 0.06 0.45 2.68
C MET A 145 -0.69 -0.88 2.79
N TRP A 146 -0.02 -1.93 3.26
CA TRP A 146 -0.64 -3.22 3.55
C TRP A 146 -1.78 -3.10 4.56
N ALA A 147 -1.52 -2.49 5.71
CA ALA A 147 -2.50 -2.37 6.79
C ALA A 147 -3.65 -1.42 6.41
N PHE A 148 -3.34 -0.28 5.78
CA PHE A 148 -4.34 0.72 5.39
C PHE A 148 -5.30 0.16 4.33
N ASN A 149 -4.78 -0.49 3.28
CA ASN A 149 -5.61 -1.05 2.23
C ASN A 149 -6.42 -2.28 2.69
N LEU A 150 -6.05 -2.94 3.77
CA LEU A 150 -6.86 -4.00 4.38
C LEU A 150 -8.01 -3.46 5.25
N PHE A 151 -8.13 -2.14 5.46
CA PHE A 151 -9.25 -1.58 6.21
C PHE A 151 -10.60 -1.93 5.54
N PRO A 152 -11.60 -2.48 6.29
CA PRO A 152 -12.76 -3.12 5.70
C PRO A 152 -13.84 -2.12 5.26
N LEU A 153 -13.44 -1.07 4.53
CA LEU A 153 -14.35 -0.06 4.01
C LEU A 153 -14.03 0.27 2.54
N PRO A 154 -14.99 0.13 1.59
CA PRO A 154 -14.80 0.64 0.24
C PRO A 154 -14.52 2.17 0.25
N PRO A 155 -13.66 2.71 -0.62
CA PRO A 155 -13.08 2.08 -1.82
C PRO A 155 -11.79 1.29 -1.59
N LEU A 156 -11.33 1.11 -0.35
CA LEU A 156 -10.11 0.37 -0.04
C LEU A 156 -10.26 -1.13 -0.37
N ASP A 157 -9.13 -1.81 -0.59
CA ASP A 157 -9.12 -3.23 -0.96
C ASP A 157 -9.80 -4.12 0.09
N GLY A 158 -9.59 -3.84 1.37
CA GLY A 158 -10.28 -4.53 2.48
C GLY A 158 -11.80 -4.43 2.40
N GLY A 159 -12.32 -3.30 1.94
CA GLY A 159 -13.74 -3.13 1.66
C GLY A 159 -14.22 -4.03 0.50
N ARG A 160 -13.43 -4.14 -0.58
CA ARG A 160 -13.73 -5.03 -1.71
C ARG A 160 -13.61 -6.50 -1.32
N ILE A 161 -12.62 -6.86 -0.50
CA ILE A 161 -12.51 -8.19 0.11
C ILE A 161 -13.77 -8.51 0.92
N LEU A 162 -14.19 -7.57 1.78
CA LEU A 162 -15.41 -7.73 2.58
C LEU A 162 -16.65 -7.93 1.71
N VAL A 163 -16.84 -7.10 0.68
CA VAL A 163 -17.94 -7.24 -0.30
C VAL A 163 -17.93 -8.62 -0.97
N GLY A 164 -16.75 -9.11 -1.34
CA GLY A 164 -16.60 -10.43 -1.97
C GLY A 164 -16.94 -11.60 -1.04
N LEU A 165 -16.67 -11.48 0.25
CA LEU A 165 -16.90 -12.53 1.26
C LEU A 165 -18.36 -12.53 1.77
N LEU A 166 -19.03 -11.39 1.84
CA LEU A 166 -20.38 -11.26 2.41
C LEU A 166 -21.44 -11.90 1.49
N PRO A 167 -22.55 -12.41 2.04
CA PRO A 167 -23.74 -12.77 1.26
C PRO A 167 -24.25 -11.58 0.42
N TRP A 168 -24.94 -11.86 -0.69
CA TRP A 168 -25.33 -10.82 -1.67
C TRP A 168 -26.05 -9.61 -1.07
N LYS A 169 -26.94 -9.82 -0.11
CA LYS A 169 -27.71 -8.73 0.52
C LYS A 169 -26.80 -7.76 1.29
N GLN A 170 -25.90 -8.29 2.12
CA GLN A 170 -24.94 -7.49 2.89
C GLN A 170 -23.87 -6.87 1.97
N ALA A 171 -23.38 -7.62 0.98
CA ALA A 171 -22.44 -7.12 -0.01
C ALA A 171 -22.98 -5.88 -0.73
N HIS A 172 -24.25 -5.91 -1.14
CA HIS A 172 -24.91 -4.76 -1.77
C HIS A 172 -25.00 -3.55 -0.82
N MET A 173 -25.32 -3.78 0.45
CA MET A 173 -25.37 -2.69 1.45
C MET A 173 -24.01 -2.02 1.63
N VAL A 174 -22.94 -2.81 1.73
CA VAL A 174 -21.57 -2.29 1.88
C VAL A 174 -21.12 -1.57 0.60
N SER A 175 -21.40 -2.11 -0.59
CA SER A 175 -21.03 -1.47 -1.85
C SER A 175 -21.68 -0.10 -2.05
N ARG A 176 -22.88 0.13 -1.50
CA ARG A 176 -23.52 1.45 -1.55
C ARG A 176 -22.79 2.54 -0.78
N ILE A 177 -21.88 2.19 0.10
CA ILE A 177 -21.02 3.13 0.85
C ILE A 177 -19.88 3.66 -0.03
N GLU A 178 -19.49 2.94 -1.10
CA GLU A 178 -18.30 3.26 -1.91
C GLU A 178 -18.22 4.73 -2.36
N PRO A 179 -19.29 5.39 -2.84
CA PRO A 179 -19.24 6.79 -3.24
C PRO A 179 -18.86 7.75 -2.07
N TRP A 180 -19.17 7.38 -0.84
CA TRP A 180 -18.91 8.13 0.37
C TRP A 180 -17.68 7.64 1.13
N GLY A 181 -17.14 6.49 0.73
CA GLY A 181 -16.11 5.76 1.45
C GLY A 181 -14.85 6.59 1.66
N PHE A 182 -14.43 7.37 0.66
CA PHE A 182 -13.29 8.26 0.80
C PHE A 182 -13.47 9.25 1.97
N PHE A 183 -14.62 9.92 2.03
CA PHE A 183 -14.91 10.90 3.09
C PHE A 183 -15.02 10.25 4.46
N ILE A 184 -15.62 9.05 4.53
CA ILE A 184 -15.74 8.29 5.78
C ILE A 184 -14.35 7.86 6.28
N VAL A 185 -13.51 7.28 5.42
CA VAL A 185 -12.14 6.90 5.77
C VAL A 185 -11.35 8.11 6.25
N MET A 186 -11.44 9.24 5.53
CA MET A 186 -10.76 10.47 5.89
C MET A 186 -11.20 10.98 7.27
N ALA A 187 -12.51 11.01 7.56
CA ALA A 187 -13.03 11.39 8.87
C ALA A 187 -12.52 10.47 9.98
N LEU A 188 -12.49 9.15 9.76
CA LEU A 188 -11.98 8.17 10.71
C LEU A 188 -10.45 8.29 10.92
N VAL A 189 -9.70 8.66 9.89
CA VAL A 189 -8.26 8.94 9.99
C VAL A 189 -8.03 10.19 10.82
N ILE A 190 -8.75 11.29 10.55
CA ILE A 190 -8.64 12.55 11.30
C ILE A 190 -9.06 12.35 12.77
N ALA A 191 -10.09 11.55 13.02
CA ALA A 191 -10.52 11.18 14.37
C ALA A 191 -9.52 10.24 15.09
N GLY A 192 -8.46 9.78 14.42
CA GLY A 192 -7.46 8.87 14.99
C GLY A 192 -7.92 7.41 15.13
N VAL A 193 -9.16 7.10 14.73
CA VAL A 193 -9.76 5.75 14.87
C VAL A 193 -8.99 4.72 14.03
N VAL A 194 -8.75 5.03 12.76
CA VAL A 194 -7.98 4.14 11.86
C VAL A 194 -6.56 3.94 12.40
N GLY A 195 -5.92 5.00 12.87
CA GLY A 195 -4.56 4.94 13.41
C GLY A 195 -4.45 4.06 14.65
N SER A 196 -5.33 4.27 15.63
CA SER A 196 -5.24 3.60 16.94
C SER A 196 -5.79 2.18 16.93
N LEU A 197 -6.96 1.95 16.30
CA LEU A 197 -7.67 0.68 16.38
C LEU A 197 -7.35 -0.29 15.23
N TRP A 198 -6.77 0.21 14.14
CA TRP A 198 -6.50 -0.60 12.97
C TRP A 198 -5.01 -0.62 12.58
N LEU A 199 -4.42 0.52 12.25
CA LEU A 199 -3.04 0.56 11.76
C LEU A 199 -2.04 0.07 12.80
N ARG A 200 -2.10 0.56 14.04
CA ARG A 200 -1.14 0.17 15.07
C ARG A 200 -1.13 -1.34 15.34
N PRO A 201 -2.26 -2.03 15.57
CA PRO A 201 -2.28 -3.47 15.78
C PRO A 201 -1.75 -4.26 14.56
N LEU A 202 -2.20 -3.91 13.34
CA LEU A 202 -1.75 -4.60 12.14
C LEU A 202 -0.27 -4.37 11.86
N MET A 203 0.22 -3.15 12.00
CA MET A 203 1.65 -2.86 11.83
C MET A 203 2.50 -3.62 12.86
N SER A 204 2.07 -3.66 14.12
CA SER A 204 2.74 -4.47 15.15
C SER A 204 2.81 -5.94 14.77
N LEU A 205 1.69 -6.49 14.29
CA LEU A 205 1.64 -7.87 13.77
C LEU A 205 2.58 -8.03 12.57
N GLY A 206 2.55 -7.09 11.62
CA GLY A 206 3.41 -7.11 10.43
C GLY A 206 4.89 -7.10 10.78
N TYR A 207 5.33 -6.20 11.67
CA TYR A 207 6.71 -6.16 12.16
C TYR A 207 7.10 -7.44 12.87
N SER A 208 6.25 -7.98 13.75
CA SER A 208 6.52 -9.23 14.46
C SER A 208 6.67 -10.40 13.50
N THR A 209 5.82 -10.46 12.48
CA THR A 209 5.87 -11.50 11.45
C THR A 209 7.15 -11.39 10.61
N ILE A 210 7.54 -10.17 10.18
CA ILE A 210 8.79 -9.95 9.44
C ILE A 210 9.99 -10.35 10.29
N ASN A 211 10.03 -9.93 11.56
CA ASN A 211 11.11 -10.30 12.46
C ASN A 211 11.24 -11.83 12.61
N LEU A 212 10.11 -12.52 12.78
CA LEU A 212 10.10 -13.98 12.86
C LEU A 212 10.63 -14.62 11.58
N LEU A 213 10.15 -14.18 10.41
CA LEU A 213 10.58 -14.69 9.10
C LEU A 213 12.07 -14.45 8.85
N LEU A 214 12.61 -13.33 9.31
CA LEU A 214 14.01 -12.93 9.07
C LEU A 214 14.96 -13.34 10.19
N THR A 215 14.48 -13.98 11.26
CA THR A 215 15.32 -14.50 12.35
C THR A 215 16.46 -15.41 11.85
N PRO A 216 16.24 -16.36 10.91
CA PRO A 216 17.34 -17.20 10.40
C PRO A 216 18.42 -16.39 9.70
N LEU A 217 18.04 -15.35 8.94
CA LEU A 217 18.98 -14.48 8.25
C LEU A 217 19.80 -13.64 9.25
N THR A 218 19.17 -13.10 10.28
CA THR A 218 19.86 -12.35 11.33
C THR A 218 20.85 -13.22 12.12
N ALA A 219 20.51 -14.49 12.34
CA ALA A 219 21.41 -15.42 13.00
C ALA A 219 22.63 -15.80 12.14
N LEU A 220 22.47 -15.83 10.81
CA LEU A 220 23.54 -16.15 9.86
C LEU A 220 24.55 -14.99 9.70
N LEU A 221 24.10 -13.74 9.88
CA LEU A 221 24.92 -12.53 9.66
C LEU A 221 25.51 -11.94 10.96
N ARG A 222 25.31 -12.57 12.08
CA ARG A 222 25.96 -12.28 13.37
C ARG A 222 27.24 -13.10 13.53
#